data_193454a2d32a4355cdee6e1d095a72b0
#
_entry.id   193454a2d32a4355cdee6e1d095a72b0
#
_cell.length_a   1.000
_cell.length_b   1.000
_cell.length_c   1.000
_cell.angle_alpha   90.00
_cell.angle_beta   90.00
_cell.angle_gamma   90.00
#
_symmetry.space_group_name_H-M   'P 1'
#
loop_
_entity.id
_entity.type
_entity.pdbx_description
1 polymer ?
#
loop_
_entity_poly.entity_id
_entity_poly.type
_entity_poly.pdbx_seq_one_letter_code
_entity_poly.pdbx_strand_id
1 'polypeptide(L)'
;MLPWIRAARVPRTRSLLAALLLALTVLVAPAATATAAPPAAAEATSRGWNDYSCKPSAAHPRPVVLVHGTFGNSIDNWLVLAPYLVNRGYCVFSLDYGQLPGVPFFHGLGPIDKSAEQLDVFVDKVLDATGAPKADLVGHSQGGMMPNYYLKFLGGADKVNALVGLAPDNHGTTLLGLTKLLPFFPGVERFIGDNTPGLADQIAGSPFITKLTAGGDTVPGVRYTVIATKYDQVVTPYRTQYLNGPNVRNVLLQDLCPLDLSEHVAIGTVDRIAFHEVANALDPARATPTTCASVIG
;
A
#
# COMPACT_ATOMS: atom_id res chain seq x y z
N MET A 1 8.75 13.70 66.80
CA MET A 1 9.78 14.58 67.39
C MET A 1 10.31 15.47 66.27
N LEU A 2 9.95 16.74 66.33
CA LEU A 2 10.57 17.87 65.61
C LEU A 2 11.89 18.21 66.30
N PRO A 3 12.88 18.94 65.73
CA PRO A 3 12.75 20.39 65.49
C PRO A 3 13.41 20.89 64.18
N TRP A 4 12.85 21.96 63.55
CA TRP A 4 13.22 23.38 63.53
C TRP A 4 14.66 23.74 63.11
N ILE A 5 14.83 24.61 62.06
CA ILE A 5 15.73 25.80 62.04
C ILE A 5 15.51 26.50 60.67
N ARG A 6 14.88 27.62 60.64
CA ARG A 6 15.24 29.05 60.64
C ARG A 6 15.76 29.60 59.31
N ALA A 7 15.02 30.59 58.88
CA ALA A 7 15.32 31.55 57.83
C ALA A 7 16.52 32.44 58.08
N ALA A 8 17.25 32.81 57.04
CA ALA A 8 18.18 33.93 57.09
C ALA A 8 17.84 34.92 55.95
N ARG A 9 17.53 36.14 56.38
CA ARG A 9 17.41 37.36 55.56
C ARG A 9 18.80 37.96 55.40
N VAL A 10 19.14 38.51 54.19
CA VAL A 10 20.27 39.44 54.00
C VAL A 10 19.82 40.58 53.08
N PRO A 11 20.35 41.79 53.25
CA PRO A 11 19.65 43.05 53.00
C PRO A 11 19.99 43.70 51.64
N ARG A 12 19.12 44.65 51.30
CA ARG A 12 19.24 45.59 50.18
C ARG A 12 20.35 46.59 50.44
N THR A 13 21.25 46.78 49.44
CA THR A 13 22.01 48.01 49.33
C THR A 13 21.68 48.74 48.03
N ARG A 14 21.17 49.96 48.18
CA ARG A 14 21.01 50.98 47.15
C ARG A 14 22.36 51.63 46.92
N SER A 15 22.75 51.85 45.65
CA SER A 15 23.72 52.85 45.30
C SER A 15 23.29 53.57 44.04
N LEU A 16 23.00 54.81 44.21
CA LEU A 16 22.84 55.88 43.21
C LEU A 16 24.21 56.25 42.69
N LEU A 17 24.37 56.41 41.37
CA LEU A 17 25.31 57.36 40.79
C LEU A 17 24.83 57.81 39.42
N ALA A 18 24.99 59.14 39.23
CA ALA A 18 24.36 59.97 38.25
C ALA A 18 25.06 59.99 36.88
N ALA A 19 24.25 60.27 35.91
CA ALA A 19 24.41 61.08 34.71
C ALA A 19 25.80 61.37 34.11
N LEU A 20 25.95 61.04 32.82
CA LEU A 20 26.56 61.98 31.82
C LEU A 20 25.93 61.75 30.44
N LEU A 21 25.22 62.77 29.96
CA LEU A 21 24.69 62.90 28.59
C LEU A 21 25.82 63.26 27.64
N LEU A 22 26.09 62.44 26.64
CA LEU A 22 26.74 62.88 25.42
C LEU A 22 25.83 62.50 24.22
N ALA A 23 25.22 63.53 23.64
CA ALA A 23 24.43 63.38 22.43
C ALA A 23 25.38 63.22 21.23
N LEU A 24 25.41 62.06 20.63
CA LEU A 24 25.96 61.83 19.27
C LEU A 24 24.80 61.55 18.35
N THR A 25 24.39 62.51 17.54
CA THR A 25 23.43 62.34 16.46
C THR A 25 24.11 61.60 15.31
N VAL A 26 23.91 60.32 15.20
CA VAL A 26 24.27 59.56 14.02
C VAL A 26 23.02 59.52 13.11
N LEU A 27 23.12 60.19 11.95
CA LEU A 27 22.16 60.01 10.86
C LEU A 27 22.23 58.55 10.37
N VAL A 28 21.31 57.73 10.80
CA VAL A 28 21.10 56.41 10.20
C VAL A 28 20.09 56.55 9.07
N ALA A 29 20.57 56.46 7.84
CA ALA A 29 19.69 56.27 6.68
C ALA A 29 18.90 54.96 6.86
N PRO A 30 17.58 54.92 6.55
CA PRO A 30 16.86 53.69 6.62
C PRO A 30 17.34 52.76 5.48
N ALA A 31 18.06 51.71 5.86
CA ALA A 31 18.29 50.59 4.95
C ALA A 31 16.94 49.96 4.67
N ALA A 32 16.45 50.05 3.44
CA ALA A 32 15.29 49.30 2.99
C ALA A 32 15.62 47.81 3.12
N THR A 33 15.10 47.20 4.15
CA THR A 33 15.10 45.74 4.26
C THR A 33 14.17 45.19 3.16
N ALA A 34 14.78 44.74 2.05
CA ALA A 34 14.06 43.85 1.14
C ALA A 34 13.65 42.62 1.93
N THR A 35 12.40 42.60 2.36
CA THR A 35 11.76 41.35 2.82
C THR A 35 11.75 40.42 1.62
N ALA A 36 12.70 39.48 1.59
CA ALA A 36 12.59 38.33 0.72
C ALA A 36 11.23 37.67 1.04
N ALA A 37 10.34 37.64 0.04
CA ALA A 37 9.12 36.87 0.16
C ALA A 37 9.51 35.45 0.61
N PRO A 38 8.84 34.89 1.61
CA PRO A 38 9.08 33.50 1.95
C PRO A 38 8.95 32.70 0.66
N PRO A 39 9.83 31.69 0.41
CA PRO A 39 9.63 30.81 -0.72
C PRO A 39 8.19 30.33 -0.62
N ALA A 40 7.41 30.53 -1.70
CA ALA A 40 6.07 29.99 -1.78
C ALA A 40 6.24 28.52 -1.37
N ALA A 41 5.72 28.18 -0.19
CA ALA A 41 5.58 26.80 0.20
C ALA A 41 4.84 26.19 -0.99
N ALA A 42 5.53 25.35 -1.77
CA ALA A 42 4.88 24.55 -2.75
C ALA A 42 3.75 23.89 -1.95
N GLU A 43 2.51 24.31 -2.22
CA GLU A 43 1.35 23.58 -1.74
C GLU A 43 1.60 22.14 -2.19
N ALA A 44 2.07 21.33 -1.26
CA ALA A 44 1.93 19.92 -1.34
C ALA A 44 0.41 19.74 -1.34
N THR A 45 -0.19 19.84 -2.55
CA THR A 45 -1.52 19.32 -2.79
C THR A 45 -1.43 17.92 -2.23
N SER A 46 -2.12 17.68 -1.11
CA SER A 46 -2.20 16.38 -0.49
C SER A 46 -2.81 15.48 -1.57
N ARG A 47 -1.94 14.84 -2.35
CA ARG A 47 -2.34 13.86 -3.35
C ARG A 47 -2.98 12.76 -2.56
N GLY A 48 -4.30 12.82 -2.50
CA GLY A 48 -5.08 11.88 -1.74
C GLY A 48 -5.09 10.53 -2.45
N TRP A 49 -5.36 9.53 -1.70
CA TRP A 49 -5.76 8.25 -2.19
C TRP A 49 -7.13 8.38 -2.89
N ASN A 50 -7.29 7.77 -4.08
CA ASN A 50 -8.45 7.95 -4.98
C ASN A 50 -8.68 9.40 -5.45
N ASP A 51 -7.63 10.19 -5.54
CA ASP A 51 -7.68 11.53 -6.11
C ASP A 51 -7.51 11.48 -7.64
N TYR A 52 -8.60 11.52 -8.36
CA TYR A 52 -8.61 11.50 -9.84
C TYR A 52 -8.05 12.77 -10.48
N SER A 53 -7.74 13.82 -9.72
CA SER A 53 -6.98 14.96 -10.20
C SER A 53 -5.47 14.73 -10.19
N CYS A 54 -4.98 13.67 -9.52
CA CYS A 54 -3.58 13.34 -9.42
C CYS A 54 -2.97 13.10 -10.80
N LYS A 55 -1.84 13.72 -11.07
CA LYS A 55 -1.04 13.49 -12.29
C LYS A 55 0.27 12.80 -11.90
N PRO A 56 0.59 11.66 -12.52
CA PRO A 56 1.85 10.98 -12.30
C PRO A 56 3.03 11.89 -12.60
N SER A 57 4.06 11.83 -11.76
CA SER A 57 5.29 12.62 -11.93
C SER A 57 6.30 11.89 -12.82
N ALA A 58 7.33 12.60 -13.30
CA ALA A 58 8.43 11.95 -14.02
C ALA A 58 9.15 10.90 -13.17
N ALA A 59 9.16 11.07 -11.84
CA ALA A 59 9.73 10.11 -10.90
C ALA A 59 8.87 8.83 -10.78
N HIS A 60 7.55 8.97 -10.81
CA HIS A 60 6.58 7.89 -10.72
C HIS A 60 5.56 8.04 -11.84
N PRO A 61 5.93 7.63 -13.09
CA PRO A 61 5.14 7.92 -14.28
C PRO A 61 3.87 7.08 -14.44
N ARG A 62 3.62 6.15 -13.53
CA ARG A 62 2.47 5.25 -13.55
C ARG A 62 1.66 5.36 -12.27
N PRO A 63 0.32 5.43 -12.37
CA PRO A 63 -0.55 5.29 -11.20
C PRO A 63 -0.47 3.86 -10.66
N VAL A 64 -0.69 3.71 -9.36
CA VAL A 64 -0.77 2.43 -8.67
C VAL A 64 -2.24 2.11 -8.39
N VAL A 65 -2.70 0.96 -8.82
CA VAL A 65 -4.04 0.43 -8.52
C VAL A 65 -3.91 -0.69 -7.49
N LEU A 66 -4.58 -0.51 -6.35
CA LEU A 66 -4.60 -1.43 -5.23
C LEU A 66 -5.84 -2.33 -5.32
N VAL A 67 -5.64 -3.64 -5.25
CA VAL A 67 -6.67 -4.67 -5.46
C VAL A 67 -6.77 -5.53 -4.19
N HIS A 68 -7.85 -5.36 -3.41
CA HIS A 68 -8.01 -5.98 -2.09
C HIS A 68 -8.17 -7.51 -2.14
N GLY A 69 -8.03 -8.16 -0.99
CA GLY A 69 -8.26 -9.60 -0.85
C GLY A 69 -9.74 -9.97 -0.61
N THR A 70 -9.99 -11.27 -0.51
CA THR A 70 -11.30 -11.84 -0.16
C THR A 70 -11.81 -11.26 1.16
N PHE A 71 -13.07 -10.88 1.21
CA PHE A 71 -13.78 -10.19 2.31
C PHE A 71 -13.36 -8.74 2.55
N GLY A 72 -12.22 -8.29 2.02
CA GLY A 72 -11.76 -6.91 2.13
C GLY A 72 -12.54 -5.94 1.25
N ASN A 73 -12.17 -4.68 1.30
CA ASN A 73 -12.70 -3.63 0.45
C ASN A 73 -11.59 -2.61 0.09
N SER A 74 -11.96 -1.62 -0.72
CA SER A 74 -11.03 -0.59 -1.22
C SER A 74 -10.41 0.29 -0.12
N ILE A 75 -10.89 0.21 1.11
CA ILE A 75 -10.42 1.04 2.22
C ILE A 75 -9.66 0.18 3.25
N ASP A 76 -10.29 -0.83 3.83
CA ASP A 76 -9.76 -1.55 5.00
C ASP A 76 -8.45 -2.29 4.71
N ASN A 77 -8.31 -2.84 3.51
CA ASN A 77 -7.08 -3.53 3.11
C ASN A 77 -5.88 -2.56 2.97
N TRP A 78 -6.12 -1.27 2.76
CA TRP A 78 -5.10 -0.33 2.28
C TRP A 78 -4.80 0.84 3.21
N LEU A 79 -5.35 0.85 4.44
CA LEU A 79 -5.20 1.94 5.41
C LEU A 79 -3.75 2.32 5.70
N VAL A 80 -2.79 1.41 5.52
CA VAL A 80 -1.38 1.68 5.74
C VAL A 80 -0.61 1.79 4.43
N LEU A 81 -0.82 0.88 3.47
CA LEU A 81 -0.06 0.88 2.22
C LEU A 81 -0.41 2.07 1.32
N ALA A 82 -1.69 2.44 1.20
CA ALA A 82 -2.06 3.55 0.33
C ALA A 82 -1.41 4.88 0.77
N PRO A 83 -1.51 5.32 2.04
CA PRO A 83 -0.77 6.49 2.50
C PRO A 83 0.74 6.36 2.38
N TYR A 84 1.29 5.16 2.59
CA TYR A 84 2.73 4.90 2.43
C TYR A 84 3.20 5.20 0.99
N LEU A 85 2.43 4.80 -0.02
CA LEU A 85 2.74 5.06 -1.42
C LEU A 85 2.45 6.52 -1.81
N VAL A 86 1.34 7.10 -1.33
CA VAL A 86 1.01 8.53 -1.55
C VAL A 86 2.12 9.43 -1.04
N ASN A 87 2.63 9.17 0.17
CA ASN A 87 3.74 9.93 0.77
C ASN A 87 5.05 9.79 -0.02
N ARG A 88 5.19 8.77 -0.85
CA ARG A 88 6.30 8.59 -1.79
C ARG A 88 6.06 9.23 -3.16
N GLY A 89 4.92 9.90 -3.35
CA GLY A 89 4.59 10.65 -4.55
C GLY A 89 3.91 9.85 -5.65
N TYR A 90 3.39 8.67 -5.36
CA TYR A 90 2.55 7.92 -6.29
C TYR A 90 1.13 8.46 -6.35
N CYS A 91 0.51 8.41 -7.53
CA CYS A 91 -0.95 8.49 -7.66
C CYS A 91 -1.52 7.11 -7.33
N VAL A 92 -2.30 7.00 -6.26
CA VAL A 92 -2.78 5.71 -5.73
C VAL A 92 -4.30 5.64 -5.82
N PHE A 93 -4.80 4.53 -6.35
CA PHE A 93 -6.22 4.25 -6.52
C PHE A 93 -6.55 2.86 -5.99
N SER A 94 -7.76 2.66 -5.51
CA SER A 94 -8.26 1.36 -5.09
C SER A 94 -9.72 1.20 -5.45
N LEU A 95 -10.14 -0.03 -5.73
CA LEU A 95 -11.50 -0.35 -6.13
C LEU A 95 -12.15 -1.34 -5.17
N ASP A 96 -13.47 -1.32 -5.13
CA ASP A 96 -14.30 -2.42 -4.65
C ASP A 96 -14.69 -3.31 -5.83
N TYR A 97 -14.61 -4.60 -5.66
CA TYR A 97 -14.97 -5.57 -6.69
C TYR A 97 -15.62 -6.83 -6.07
N GLY A 98 -16.37 -7.56 -6.87
CA GLY A 98 -16.94 -8.85 -6.46
C GLY A 98 -17.93 -8.74 -5.30
N GLN A 99 -18.68 -7.63 -5.22
CA GLN A 99 -19.76 -7.46 -4.23
C GLN A 99 -20.95 -8.35 -4.62
N LEU A 100 -21.54 -9.00 -3.61
CA LEU A 100 -22.79 -9.74 -3.79
C LEU A 100 -24.00 -8.92 -3.33
N PRO A 101 -25.17 -9.10 -3.96
CA PRO A 101 -26.40 -8.46 -3.52
C PRO A 101 -26.70 -8.76 -2.05
N GLY A 102 -27.01 -7.73 -1.25
CA GLY A 102 -27.31 -7.87 0.17
C GLY A 102 -26.10 -8.01 1.09
N VAL A 103 -24.86 -7.96 0.57
CA VAL A 103 -23.62 -8.03 1.34
C VAL A 103 -22.94 -6.66 1.30
N PRO A 104 -23.13 -5.77 2.30
CA PRO A 104 -22.77 -4.37 2.15
C PRO A 104 -21.28 -4.03 2.34
N PHE A 105 -20.53 -4.80 3.11
CA PHE A 105 -19.16 -4.41 3.51
C PHE A 105 -18.06 -5.38 3.06
N PHE A 106 -18.45 -6.58 2.68
CA PHE A 106 -17.51 -7.62 2.27
C PHE A 106 -17.54 -7.77 0.77
N HIS A 107 -16.36 -7.69 0.16
CA HIS A 107 -16.19 -7.77 -1.28
C HIS A 107 -15.31 -8.98 -1.65
N GLY A 108 -15.02 -9.18 -2.93
CA GLY A 108 -14.26 -10.34 -3.39
C GLY A 108 -15.02 -11.67 -3.26
N LEU A 109 -16.35 -11.62 -3.23
CA LEU A 109 -17.24 -12.80 -3.08
C LEU A 109 -17.90 -13.23 -4.39
N GLY A 110 -18.02 -12.32 -5.35
CA GLY A 110 -18.57 -12.59 -6.69
C GLY A 110 -17.63 -13.42 -7.55
N PRO A 111 -18.08 -13.89 -8.74
CA PRO A 111 -17.24 -14.63 -9.68
C PRO A 111 -15.96 -13.85 -10.01
N ILE A 112 -14.81 -14.53 -9.98
CA ILE A 112 -13.53 -13.83 -10.14
C ILE A 112 -13.32 -13.32 -11.57
N ASP A 113 -13.84 -14.00 -12.57
CA ASP A 113 -13.82 -13.51 -13.95
C ASP A 113 -14.60 -12.19 -14.12
N LYS A 114 -15.75 -12.04 -13.42
CA LYS A 114 -16.51 -10.79 -13.37
C LYS A 114 -15.82 -9.71 -12.55
N SER A 115 -15.13 -10.09 -11.51
CA SER A 115 -14.27 -9.19 -10.74
C SER A 115 -13.11 -8.64 -11.58
N ALA A 116 -12.54 -9.47 -12.46
CA ALA A 116 -11.50 -9.05 -13.41
C ALA A 116 -12.04 -8.07 -14.47
N GLU A 117 -13.29 -8.23 -14.94
CA GLU A 117 -13.97 -7.26 -15.81
C GLU A 117 -14.17 -5.91 -15.10
N GLN A 118 -14.49 -5.92 -13.81
CA GLN A 118 -14.59 -4.69 -12.99
C GLN A 118 -13.23 -3.99 -12.84
N LEU A 119 -12.15 -4.77 -12.69
CA LEU A 119 -10.78 -4.25 -12.66
C LEU A 119 -10.41 -3.60 -13.99
N ASP A 120 -10.75 -4.21 -15.14
CA ASP A 120 -10.50 -3.65 -16.47
C ASP A 120 -11.12 -2.26 -16.62
N VAL A 121 -12.41 -2.13 -16.31
CA VAL A 121 -13.13 -0.84 -16.33
C VAL A 121 -12.49 0.17 -15.39
N PHE A 122 -12.05 -0.27 -14.20
CA PHE A 122 -11.44 0.61 -13.22
C PHE A 122 -10.06 1.09 -13.68
N VAL A 123 -9.25 0.21 -14.26
CA VAL A 123 -7.93 0.59 -14.83
C VAL A 123 -8.10 1.60 -15.93
N ASP A 124 -9.06 1.42 -16.85
CA ASP A 124 -9.35 2.40 -17.90
C ASP A 124 -9.70 3.76 -17.32
N LYS A 125 -10.59 3.81 -16.34
CA LYS A 125 -10.94 5.06 -15.63
C LYS A 125 -9.71 5.74 -15.01
N VAL A 126 -8.79 4.98 -14.41
CA VAL A 126 -7.58 5.52 -13.80
C VAL A 126 -6.62 6.05 -14.86
N LEU A 127 -6.42 5.33 -15.96
CA LEU A 127 -5.57 5.75 -17.07
C LEU A 127 -6.10 7.02 -17.74
N ASP A 128 -7.40 7.08 -18.01
CA ASP A 128 -8.08 8.26 -18.58
C ASP A 128 -7.89 9.50 -17.66
N ALA A 129 -8.12 9.34 -16.36
CA ALA A 129 -8.00 10.43 -15.40
C ALA A 129 -6.55 10.92 -15.24
N THR A 130 -5.59 10.00 -15.24
CA THR A 130 -4.17 10.34 -15.01
C THR A 130 -3.44 10.75 -16.28
N GLY A 131 -3.90 10.28 -17.44
CA GLY A 131 -3.20 10.41 -18.74
C GLY A 131 -1.98 9.50 -18.86
N ALA A 132 -1.82 8.54 -17.96
CA ALA A 132 -0.71 7.59 -18.01
C ALA A 132 -0.98 6.48 -19.04
N PRO A 133 0.04 6.00 -19.79
CA PRO A 133 -0.14 4.94 -20.76
C PRO A 133 -0.32 3.55 -20.14
N LYS A 134 0.15 3.35 -18.92
CA LYS A 134 0.07 2.10 -18.17
C LYS A 134 -0.05 2.37 -16.66
N ALA A 135 -0.65 1.42 -15.95
CA ALA A 135 -0.68 1.37 -14.49
C ALA A 135 0.26 0.29 -13.95
N ASP A 136 0.59 0.38 -12.67
CA ASP A 136 1.14 -0.73 -11.88
C ASP A 136 0.04 -1.24 -10.94
N LEU A 137 -0.09 -2.56 -10.79
CA LEU A 137 -1.07 -3.19 -9.92
C LEU A 137 -0.40 -3.75 -8.69
N VAL A 138 -0.99 -3.53 -7.52
CA VAL A 138 -0.59 -4.17 -6.26
C VAL A 138 -1.81 -4.83 -5.65
N GLY A 139 -1.74 -6.14 -5.45
CA GLY A 139 -2.87 -6.89 -4.93
C GLY A 139 -2.52 -7.76 -3.74
N HIS A 140 -3.50 -8.00 -2.87
CA HIS A 140 -3.38 -8.87 -1.72
C HIS A 140 -4.28 -10.09 -1.89
N SER A 141 -3.75 -11.29 -1.60
CA SER A 141 -4.53 -12.53 -1.65
C SER A 141 -5.22 -12.71 -3.02
N GLN A 142 -6.55 -12.90 -3.08
CA GLN A 142 -7.35 -12.94 -4.33
C GLN A 142 -7.03 -11.74 -5.25
N GLY A 143 -6.85 -10.54 -4.66
CA GLY A 143 -6.49 -9.35 -5.42
C GLY A 143 -5.08 -9.37 -6.00
N GLY A 144 -4.21 -10.25 -5.54
CA GLY A 144 -2.90 -10.52 -6.15
C GLY A 144 -2.96 -11.56 -7.28
N MET A 145 -3.98 -12.40 -7.29
CA MET A 145 -4.21 -13.46 -8.28
C MET A 145 -5.15 -13.01 -9.41
N MET A 146 -6.31 -12.43 -9.08
CA MET A 146 -7.35 -12.04 -10.04
C MET A 146 -6.83 -11.12 -11.17
N PRO A 147 -5.93 -10.16 -10.92
CA PRO A 147 -5.35 -9.36 -11.99
C PRO A 147 -4.65 -10.18 -13.07
N ASN A 148 -4.13 -11.36 -12.75
CA ASN A 148 -3.52 -12.21 -13.75
C ASN A 148 -4.55 -12.75 -14.77
N TYR A 149 -5.81 -12.94 -14.36
CA TYR A 149 -6.90 -13.22 -15.29
C TYR A 149 -7.16 -12.03 -16.24
N TYR A 150 -7.19 -10.81 -15.71
CA TYR A 150 -7.31 -9.59 -16.50
C TYR A 150 -6.16 -9.45 -17.52
N LEU A 151 -4.92 -9.70 -17.10
CA LEU A 151 -3.75 -9.64 -17.97
C LEU A 151 -3.81 -10.67 -19.11
N LYS A 152 -4.26 -11.89 -18.82
CA LYS A 152 -4.25 -13.02 -19.79
C LYS A 152 -5.44 -13.01 -20.75
N PHE A 153 -6.61 -12.59 -20.30
CA PHE A 153 -7.86 -12.84 -21.02
C PHE A 153 -8.65 -11.60 -21.38
N LEU A 154 -8.33 -10.42 -20.81
CA LEU A 154 -9.08 -9.19 -21.01
C LEU A 154 -8.22 -8.05 -21.59
N GLY A 155 -7.04 -8.36 -22.13
CA GLY A 155 -6.17 -7.36 -22.76
C GLY A 155 -5.39 -6.47 -21.80
N GLY A 156 -5.38 -6.78 -20.50
CA GLY A 156 -4.70 -5.99 -19.49
C GLY A 156 -3.18 -5.86 -19.68
N ALA A 157 -2.54 -6.79 -20.40
CA ALA A 157 -1.10 -6.74 -20.67
C ALA A 157 -0.65 -5.45 -21.39
N ASP A 158 -1.51 -4.86 -22.18
CA ASP A 158 -1.22 -3.61 -22.89
C ASP A 158 -1.32 -2.38 -21.97
N LYS A 159 -2.09 -2.47 -20.89
CA LYS A 159 -2.41 -1.39 -19.96
C LYS A 159 -1.63 -1.46 -18.64
N VAL A 160 -0.95 -2.59 -18.35
CA VAL A 160 -0.24 -2.83 -17.10
C VAL A 160 1.26 -2.97 -17.35
N ASN A 161 2.07 -2.40 -16.47
CA ASN A 161 3.52 -2.51 -16.52
C ASN A 161 4.06 -3.52 -15.48
N ALA A 162 3.45 -3.58 -14.29
CA ALA A 162 3.84 -4.51 -13.24
C ALA A 162 2.64 -5.00 -12.44
N LEU A 163 2.71 -6.25 -11.97
CA LEU A 163 1.81 -6.85 -10.98
C LEU A 163 2.64 -7.28 -9.77
N VAL A 164 2.30 -6.72 -8.61
CA VAL A 164 2.90 -7.08 -7.32
C VAL A 164 1.84 -7.77 -6.47
N GLY A 165 2.04 -9.04 -6.15
CA GLY A 165 1.13 -9.83 -5.31
C GLY A 165 1.69 -9.99 -3.89
N LEU A 166 0.90 -9.59 -2.89
CA LEU A 166 1.13 -9.83 -1.47
C LEU A 166 0.34 -11.08 -1.07
N ALA A 167 1.02 -12.16 -0.75
CA ALA A 167 0.43 -13.47 -0.44
C ALA A 167 -0.67 -13.93 -1.44
N PRO A 168 -0.44 -13.84 -2.77
CA PRO A 168 -1.47 -14.15 -3.76
C PRO A 168 -1.77 -15.65 -3.81
N ASP A 169 -3.00 -16.03 -4.07
CA ASP A 169 -3.42 -17.42 -4.26
C ASP A 169 -3.34 -17.87 -5.73
N ASN A 170 -2.20 -17.61 -6.38
CA ASN A 170 -1.96 -17.79 -7.82
C ASN A 170 -2.31 -19.20 -8.36
N HIS A 171 -2.11 -20.24 -7.54
CA HIS A 171 -2.46 -21.62 -7.89
C HIS A 171 -3.62 -22.15 -7.03
N GLY A 172 -4.38 -21.21 -6.44
CA GLY A 172 -5.48 -21.51 -5.55
C GLY A 172 -5.04 -21.88 -4.13
N THR A 173 -6.04 -22.11 -3.30
CA THR A 173 -5.90 -22.54 -1.92
C THR A 173 -6.91 -23.64 -1.58
N THR A 174 -7.05 -23.99 -0.31
CA THR A 174 -8.04 -24.94 0.17
C THR A 174 -9.23 -24.23 0.82
N LEU A 175 -10.40 -24.86 0.86
CA LEU A 175 -11.54 -24.33 1.61
C LEU A 175 -11.16 -24.13 3.10
N LEU A 176 -10.40 -25.04 3.69
CA LEU A 176 -9.91 -24.90 5.06
C LEU A 176 -8.98 -23.67 5.20
N GLY A 177 -8.15 -23.40 4.22
CA GLY A 177 -7.33 -22.17 4.16
C GLY A 177 -8.20 -20.93 4.19
N LEU A 178 -9.22 -20.85 3.33
CA LEU A 178 -10.13 -19.70 3.28
C LEU A 178 -10.87 -19.47 4.61
N THR A 179 -11.23 -20.52 5.34
CA THR A 179 -11.87 -20.36 6.67
C THR A 179 -10.97 -19.69 7.70
N LYS A 180 -9.64 -19.70 7.50
CA LYS A 180 -8.70 -18.99 8.37
C LYS A 180 -8.81 -17.45 8.29
N LEU A 181 -9.50 -16.94 7.27
CA LEU A 181 -9.82 -15.52 7.16
C LEU A 181 -10.95 -15.08 8.10
N LEU A 182 -11.86 -15.97 8.48
CA LEU A 182 -13.08 -15.61 9.24
C LEU A 182 -12.82 -14.81 10.52
N PRO A 183 -11.80 -15.11 11.34
CA PRO A 183 -11.53 -14.34 12.56
C PRO A 183 -11.19 -12.85 12.30
N PHE A 184 -10.70 -12.53 11.11
CA PHE A 184 -10.32 -11.16 10.73
C PHE A 184 -11.49 -10.34 10.18
N PHE A 185 -12.61 -11.01 9.82
CA PHE A 185 -13.79 -10.39 9.21
C PHE A 185 -15.07 -10.78 9.97
N PRO A 186 -15.26 -10.30 11.22
CA PRO A 186 -16.39 -10.67 12.05
C PRO A 186 -17.74 -10.40 11.37
N GLY A 187 -18.63 -11.37 11.36
CA GLY A 187 -19.96 -11.27 10.77
C GLY A 187 -20.03 -11.71 9.30
N VAL A 188 -18.88 -11.93 8.63
CA VAL A 188 -18.87 -12.40 7.23
C VAL A 188 -19.49 -13.79 7.08
N GLU A 189 -19.42 -14.63 8.12
CA GLU A 189 -19.99 -15.99 8.15
C GLU A 189 -21.49 -16.02 7.83
N ARG A 190 -22.21 -14.92 8.06
CA ARG A 190 -23.64 -14.79 7.74
C ARG A 190 -23.93 -14.70 6.25
N PHE A 191 -22.92 -14.38 5.46
CA PHE A 191 -23.01 -14.16 4.03
C PHE A 191 -22.33 -15.28 3.22
N ILE A 192 -21.61 -16.18 3.89
CA ILE A 192 -20.99 -17.35 3.26
C ILE A 192 -22.03 -18.45 3.12
N GLY A 193 -22.22 -18.92 1.90
CA GLY A 193 -23.13 -20.01 1.57
C GLY A 193 -22.86 -20.53 0.17
N ASP A 194 -23.77 -21.29 -0.38
CA ASP A 194 -23.67 -21.89 -1.72
C ASP A 194 -23.54 -20.86 -2.85
N ASN A 195 -23.79 -19.58 -2.56
CA ASN A 195 -23.77 -18.47 -3.50
C ASN A 195 -22.58 -17.52 -3.29
N THR A 196 -21.41 -18.03 -2.89
CA THR A 196 -20.15 -17.26 -2.83
C THR A 196 -19.15 -17.75 -3.86
N PRO A 197 -19.40 -17.52 -5.17
CA PRO A 197 -18.59 -18.10 -6.24
C PRO A 197 -17.11 -17.72 -6.16
N GLY A 198 -16.79 -16.52 -5.67
CA GLY A 198 -15.40 -16.09 -5.49
C GLY A 198 -14.61 -16.98 -4.52
N LEU A 199 -15.26 -17.62 -3.54
CA LEU A 199 -14.60 -18.62 -2.68
C LEU A 199 -14.36 -19.93 -3.42
N ALA A 200 -15.35 -20.39 -4.18
CA ALA A 200 -15.23 -21.62 -4.98
C ALA A 200 -14.15 -21.49 -6.07
N ASP A 201 -14.08 -20.33 -6.72
CA ASP A 201 -13.08 -20.04 -7.76
C ASP A 201 -11.65 -20.12 -7.23
N GLN A 202 -11.41 -19.75 -5.97
CA GLN A 202 -10.08 -19.79 -5.33
C GLN A 202 -9.60 -21.19 -4.94
N ILE A 203 -10.48 -22.20 -4.99
CA ILE A 203 -10.08 -23.58 -4.62
C ILE A 203 -9.10 -24.11 -5.67
N ALA A 204 -7.98 -24.67 -5.20
CA ALA A 204 -7.00 -25.31 -6.06
C ALA A 204 -7.65 -26.43 -6.90
N GLY A 205 -7.42 -26.38 -8.22
CA GLY A 205 -8.05 -27.29 -9.17
C GLY A 205 -9.47 -26.91 -9.58
N SER A 206 -10.02 -25.78 -9.11
CA SER A 206 -11.27 -25.25 -9.63
C SER A 206 -11.18 -24.98 -11.15
N PRO A 207 -12.31 -24.93 -11.86
CA PRO A 207 -12.31 -24.56 -13.27
C PRO A 207 -11.64 -23.19 -13.52
N PHE A 208 -11.81 -22.23 -12.59
CA PHE A 208 -11.19 -20.91 -12.68
C PHE A 208 -9.66 -21.01 -12.57
N ILE A 209 -9.12 -21.64 -11.52
CA ILE A 209 -7.66 -21.81 -11.35
C ILE A 209 -7.05 -22.62 -12.50
N THR A 210 -7.72 -23.68 -12.92
CA THR A 210 -7.27 -24.50 -14.07
C THR A 210 -7.16 -23.66 -15.33
N LYS A 211 -8.15 -22.81 -15.62
CA LYS A 211 -8.12 -21.88 -16.75
C LYS A 211 -7.02 -20.83 -16.58
N LEU A 212 -6.89 -20.25 -15.38
CA LEU A 212 -5.91 -19.20 -15.09
C LEU A 212 -4.49 -19.67 -15.31
N THR A 213 -4.15 -20.88 -14.86
CA THR A 213 -2.79 -21.45 -14.94
C THR A 213 -2.48 -22.10 -16.28
N ALA A 214 -3.49 -22.33 -17.12
CA ALA A 214 -3.29 -22.90 -18.46
C ALA A 214 -2.39 -22.00 -19.32
N GLY A 215 -1.39 -22.60 -19.97
CA GLY A 215 -0.45 -21.87 -20.83
C GLY A 215 0.65 -21.10 -20.11
N GLY A 216 0.83 -21.34 -18.80
CA GLY A 216 1.86 -20.70 -17.97
C GLY A 216 1.31 -19.57 -17.09
N ASP A 217 2.16 -19.08 -16.16
CA ASP A 217 1.74 -18.18 -15.09
C ASP A 217 1.75 -16.70 -15.49
N THR A 218 2.42 -16.34 -16.57
CA THR A 218 2.70 -14.93 -16.92
C THR A 218 2.40 -14.61 -18.37
N VAL A 219 2.26 -13.31 -18.65
CA VAL A 219 2.18 -12.79 -20.02
C VAL A 219 3.40 -11.93 -20.35
N PRO A 220 3.81 -11.85 -21.63
CA PRO A 220 4.90 -10.97 -22.06
C PRO A 220 4.63 -9.50 -21.73
N GLY A 221 5.68 -8.73 -21.50
CA GLY A 221 5.60 -7.27 -21.33
C GLY A 221 5.21 -6.80 -19.93
N VAL A 222 4.79 -7.69 -19.02
CA VAL A 222 4.45 -7.39 -17.63
C VAL A 222 5.56 -7.93 -16.71
N ARG A 223 5.94 -7.16 -15.71
CA ARG A 223 6.83 -7.60 -14.62
C ARG A 223 6.00 -8.12 -13.45
N TYR A 224 6.44 -9.21 -12.84
CA TYR A 224 5.76 -9.84 -11.74
C TYR A 224 6.63 -9.88 -10.50
N THR A 225 6.08 -9.51 -9.36
CA THR A 225 6.70 -9.71 -8.05
C THR A 225 5.70 -10.37 -7.13
N VAL A 226 6.06 -11.50 -6.55
CA VAL A 226 5.29 -12.18 -5.51
C VAL A 226 6.03 -12.03 -4.20
N ILE A 227 5.36 -11.51 -3.18
CA ILE A 227 5.87 -11.36 -1.83
C ILE A 227 5.08 -12.31 -0.94
N ALA A 228 5.75 -13.34 -0.43
CA ALA A 228 5.16 -14.41 0.36
C ALA A 228 5.71 -14.42 1.78
N THR A 229 4.97 -15.02 2.69
CA THR A 229 5.43 -15.33 4.05
C THR A 229 5.33 -16.82 4.33
N LYS A 230 6.33 -17.39 5.03
CA LYS A 230 6.27 -18.80 5.46
C LYS A 230 5.21 -19.05 6.55
N TYR A 231 4.68 -17.98 7.14
CA TYR A 231 3.64 -18.03 8.18
C TYR A 231 2.21 -17.91 7.61
N ASP A 232 2.08 -17.95 6.30
CA ASP A 232 0.77 -17.94 5.65
C ASP A 232 -0.04 -19.18 6.05
N GLN A 233 -1.21 -18.96 6.64
CA GLN A 233 -2.14 -20.01 7.07
C GLN A 233 -3.33 -20.16 6.12
N VAL A 234 -3.47 -19.27 5.15
CA VAL A 234 -4.56 -19.26 4.17
C VAL A 234 -4.11 -19.94 2.88
N VAL A 235 -3.03 -19.47 2.27
CA VAL A 235 -2.48 -20.01 1.03
C VAL A 235 -1.32 -20.96 1.36
N THR A 236 -1.63 -22.23 1.53
CA THR A 236 -0.68 -23.23 2.01
C THR A 236 -0.52 -24.40 1.05
N PRO A 237 0.70 -24.87 0.85
CA PRO A 237 1.98 -24.32 1.30
C PRO A 237 2.29 -22.99 0.61
N TYR A 238 2.93 -22.04 1.29
CA TYR A 238 3.18 -20.68 0.75
C TYR A 238 3.84 -20.65 -0.63
N ARG A 239 4.57 -21.68 -1.01
CA ARG A 239 5.22 -21.80 -2.32
C ARG A 239 4.24 -21.91 -3.49
N THR A 240 2.96 -22.24 -3.25
CA THR A 240 1.92 -22.21 -4.28
C THR A 240 1.54 -20.79 -4.69
N GLN A 241 2.00 -19.79 -3.95
CA GLN A 241 1.88 -18.38 -4.32
C GLN A 241 2.82 -17.99 -5.46
N TYR A 242 3.97 -18.67 -5.59
CA TYR A 242 5.03 -18.33 -6.53
C TYR A 242 4.61 -18.54 -7.97
N LEU A 243 5.03 -17.61 -8.83
CA LEU A 243 4.85 -17.70 -10.28
C LEU A 243 6.13 -18.23 -10.93
N ASN A 244 5.98 -18.87 -12.08
CA ASN A 244 7.05 -19.33 -12.94
C ASN A 244 7.00 -18.59 -14.28
N GLY A 245 8.11 -18.06 -14.71
CA GLY A 245 8.19 -17.38 -15.99
C GLY A 245 9.30 -16.34 -16.07
N PRO A 246 9.53 -15.78 -17.26
CA PRO A 246 10.43 -14.64 -17.40
C PRO A 246 9.82 -13.42 -16.67
N ASN A 247 10.65 -12.52 -16.20
CA ASN A 247 10.25 -11.30 -15.49
C ASN A 247 9.49 -11.54 -14.16
N VAL A 248 9.67 -12.70 -13.53
CA VAL A 248 9.13 -13.03 -12.22
C VAL A 248 10.22 -12.90 -11.16
N ARG A 249 9.85 -12.24 -10.06
CA ARG A 249 10.62 -12.21 -8.81
C ARG A 249 9.74 -12.73 -7.69
N ASN A 250 10.09 -13.89 -7.14
CA ASN A 250 9.46 -14.45 -5.95
C ASN A 250 10.30 -14.11 -4.72
N VAL A 251 9.68 -13.53 -3.71
CA VAL A 251 10.31 -13.03 -2.49
C VAL A 251 9.68 -13.71 -1.29
N LEU A 252 10.51 -14.25 -0.40
CA LEU A 252 10.08 -14.70 0.92
C LEU A 252 10.47 -13.63 1.96
N LEU A 253 9.52 -13.10 2.73
CA LEU A 253 9.80 -12.06 3.72
C LEU A 253 10.88 -12.48 4.71
N GLN A 254 10.89 -13.74 5.13
CA GLN A 254 11.85 -14.24 6.11
C GLN A 254 13.27 -14.39 5.57
N ASP A 255 13.46 -14.35 4.25
CA ASP A 255 14.81 -14.23 3.63
C ASP A 255 15.33 -12.79 3.73
N LEU A 256 14.43 -11.79 3.78
CA LEU A 256 14.76 -10.37 3.94
C LEU A 256 14.90 -9.98 5.41
N CYS A 257 13.98 -10.47 6.25
CA CYS A 257 13.98 -10.29 7.69
C CYS A 257 13.55 -11.58 8.40
N PRO A 258 14.49 -12.37 8.95
CA PRO A 258 14.17 -13.60 9.66
C PRO A 258 13.26 -13.43 10.87
N LEU A 259 13.16 -12.21 11.42
CA LEU A 259 12.33 -11.86 12.57
C LEU A 259 10.92 -11.43 12.18
N ASP A 260 10.63 -11.34 10.89
CA ASP A 260 9.29 -11.05 10.43
C ASP A 260 8.36 -12.24 10.69
N LEU A 261 7.25 -11.98 11.40
CA LEU A 261 6.25 -12.97 11.76
C LEU A 261 4.90 -12.70 11.09
N SER A 262 4.86 -11.79 10.11
CA SER A 262 3.63 -11.45 9.41
C SER A 262 2.99 -12.68 8.79
N GLU A 263 1.71 -12.84 9.05
CA GLU A 263 0.87 -13.89 8.49
C GLU A 263 0.09 -13.35 7.27
N HIS A 264 -0.84 -14.13 6.73
CA HIS A 264 -1.53 -13.84 5.48
C HIS A 264 -2.19 -12.46 5.43
N VAL A 265 -2.86 -12.04 6.52
CA VAL A 265 -3.55 -10.74 6.54
C VAL A 265 -2.56 -9.61 6.81
N ALA A 266 -1.63 -9.80 7.74
CA ALA A 266 -0.66 -8.78 8.12
C ALA A 266 0.23 -8.35 6.95
N ILE A 267 0.68 -9.30 6.11
CA ILE A 267 1.53 -9.00 4.94
C ILE A 267 0.87 -8.01 3.96
N GLY A 268 -0.46 -8.08 3.82
CA GLY A 268 -1.22 -7.21 2.93
C GLY A 268 -1.71 -5.91 3.57
N THR A 269 -1.72 -5.81 4.91
CA THR A 269 -2.41 -4.72 5.60
C THR A 269 -1.52 -3.82 6.44
N VAL A 270 -0.48 -4.36 7.09
CA VAL A 270 0.32 -3.59 8.07
C VAL A 270 1.83 -3.80 7.97
N ASP A 271 2.30 -4.79 7.21
CA ASP A 271 3.70 -5.16 7.16
C ASP A 271 4.55 -4.18 6.36
N ARG A 272 5.37 -3.41 7.05
CA ARG A 272 6.23 -2.38 6.44
C ARG A 272 7.43 -2.97 5.68
N ILE A 273 7.88 -4.19 6.00
CA ILE A 273 8.94 -4.87 5.24
C ILE A 273 8.39 -5.26 3.87
N ALA A 274 7.18 -5.85 3.85
CA ALA A 274 6.47 -6.13 2.60
C ALA A 274 6.21 -4.84 1.79
N PHE A 275 5.81 -3.75 2.43
CA PHE A 275 5.54 -2.48 1.76
C PHE A 275 6.79 -1.82 1.19
N HIS A 276 7.94 -1.96 1.86
CA HIS A 276 9.21 -1.53 1.31
C HIS A 276 9.55 -2.33 0.05
N GLU A 277 9.30 -3.62 0.06
CA GLU A 277 9.51 -4.49 -1.09
C GLU A 277 8.52 -4.18 -2.23
N VAL A 278 7.27 -3.79 -1.92
CA VAL A 278 6.32 -3.26 -2.92
C VAL A 278 6.90 -2.00 -3.57
N ALA A 279 7.43 -1.04 -2.80
CA ALA A 279 8.02 0.16 -3.36
C ALA A 279 9.22 -0.15 -4.26
N ASN A 280 10.08 -1.10 -3.88
CA ASN A 280 11.17 -1.59 -4.71
C ASN A 280 10.69 -2.23 -6.02
N ALA A 281 9.60 -3.00 -5.97
CA ALA A 281 9.01 -3.62 -7.16
C ALA A 281 8.39 -2.60 -8.12
N LEU A 282 7.79 -1.54 -7.60
CA LEU A 282 7.22 -0.44 -8.38
C LEU A 282 8.30 0.41 -9.05
N ASP A 283 9.43 0.64 -8.37
CA ASP A 283 10.56 1.44 -8.87
C ASP A 283 11.91 0.71 -8.71
N PRO A 284 12.18 -0.31 -9.52
CA PRO A 284 13.39 -1.11 -9.38
C PRO A 284 14.68 -0.31 -9.67
N ALA A 285 14.60 0.82 -10.36
CA ALA A 285 15.76 1.67 -10.62
C ALA A 285 16.24 2.40 -9.36
N ARG A 286 15.36 2.61 -8.37
CA ARG A 286 15.67 3.22 -7.07
C ARG A 286 15.52 2.26 -5.91
N ALA A 287 15.44 0.97 -6.19
CA ALA A 287 15.33 -0.05 -5.16
C ALA A 287 16.52 0.00 -4.18
N THR A 288 16.21 -0.16 -2.91
CA THR A 288 17.20 -0.27 -1.83
C THR A 288 17.04 -1.61 -1.12
N PRO A 289 18.11 -2.14 -0.49
CA PRO A 289 18.01 -3.42 0.21
C PRO A 289 16.92 -3.42 1.27
N THR A 290 16.01 -4.39 1.20
CA THR A 290 15.00 -4.62 2.23
C THR A 290 15.59 -5.46 3.34
N THR A 291 15.47 -5.01 4.57
CA THR A 291 15.98 -5.67 5.79
C THR A 291 14.99 -5.48 6.93
N CYS A 292 15.24 -6.12 8.09
CA CYS A 292 14.44 -5.87 9.29
C CYS A 292 14.40 -4.38 9.71
N ALA A 293 15.42 -3.60 9.35
CA ALA A 293 15.45 -2.16 9.63
C ALA A 293 14.53 -1.34 8.70
N SER A 294 14.03 -1.91 7.61
CA SER A 294 13.15 -1.21 6.66
C SER A 294 11.78 -0.82 7.22
N VAL A 295 11.43 -1.29 8.42
CA VAL A 295 10.21 -0.88 9.15
C VAL A 295 10.30 0.52 9.75
N ILE A 296 11.53 1.07 9.88
CA ILE A 296 11.82 2.31 10.63
C ILE A 296 11.81 3.53 9.70
N GLY A 297 11.77 3.31 8.38
CA GLY A 297 11.83 4.33 7.34
C GLY A 297 10.49 4.86 6.85
#